data_91b6a0514c44cbbab2bbe0f81969a53a
#
_entry.id   91b6a0514c44cbbab2bbe0f81969a53a
#
_cell.length_a   1.000
_cell.length_b   1.000
_cell.length_c   1.000
_cell.angle_alpha   90.00
_cell.angle_beta   90.00
_cell.angle_gamma   90.00
#
_symmetry.space_group_name_H-M   'P 1'
#
loop_
_entity.id
_entity.type
_entity.pdbx_description
1 polymer ?
#
loop_
_entity_poly.entity_id
_entity_poly.type
_entity_poly.pdbx_seq_one_letter_code
_entity_poly.pdbx_strand_id
1 'polypeptide(L)'
;MLRPMLLILPLILGGLVPAAVRSPSPHGVLLVANKGDATLGIIDAKAGKQVATVAEGGITGHEVVASPDGKLAYIPIYGNSGVGKPGTDGSNMVVVDIASRKVVGNLDFGHGVRPHCPVFGPKDGLLYVTTELENAITAIDPRNLKVVAKIPTGHPESHMLAITHDGHYGYTANVGSGTVSVLDLESRKLIDTIAVAPQVQRISLSVDDRLAFTSDQTKPQLAIIDTRSRKVRNWVALPATGYGTAATPDGKWLVIALPAAKKVAVLNLNTLKIEHLIEVPAAPQEVLVRPDGAVAYVSCDASHQVAEIQTSNWTSRLIDAGPGVDGLAWARR
;
A
#
# COMPACT_ATOMS: atom_id res chain seq x y z
N MET A 1 73.54 -37.01 -0.84
CA MET A 1 72.90 -35.86 -0.27
C MET A 1 71.77 -35.45 -1.23
N LEU A 2 70.53 -35.93 -0.98
CA LEU A 2 69.33 -35.52 -1.77
C LEU A 2 68.63 -34.39 -1.03
N ARG A 3 68.41 -33.26 -1.71
CA ARG A 3 67.59 -32.15 -1.23
C ARG A 3 66.10 -32.42 -1.59
N PRO A 4 65.15 -32.23 -0.67
CA PRO A 4 63.77 -32.32 -1.04
C PRO A 4 63.28 -31.05 -1.74
N MET A 5 62.57 -31.22 -2.84
CA MET A 5 61.95 -30.19 -3.63
C MET A 5 60.57 -29.88 -3.01
N LEU A 6 60.41 -28.68 -2.49
CA LEU A 6 59.15 -28.19 -1.89
C LEU A 6 58.20 -27.75 -3.00
N LEU A 7 57.12 -28.49 -3.21
CA LEU A 7 56.02 -28.10 -4.11
C LEU A 7 55.13 -27.06 -3.39
N ILE A 8 55.15 -25.85 -3.86
CA ILE A 8 54.20 -24.80 -3.42
C ILE A 8 52.97 -24.88 -4.33
N LEU A 9 51.82 -25.32 -3.76
CA LEU A 9 50.51 -25.30 -4.41
C LEU A 9 49.93 -23.89 -4.26
N PRO A 10 49.45 -23.22 -5.32
CA PRO A 10 48.78 -21.92 -5.17
C PRO A 10 47.35 -22.11 -4.63
N LEU A 11 47.08 -21.48 -3.53
CA LEU A 11 45.74 -21.39 -2.94
C LEU A 11 44.91 -20.40 -3.79
N ILE A 12 43.98 -20.91 -4.59
CA ILE A 12 43.01 -20.08 -5.32
C ILE A 12 41.94 -19.65 -4.33
N LEU A 13 42.05 -18.42 -3.82
CA LEU A 13 40.93 -17.78 -3.12
C LEU A 13 39.82 -17.48 -4.15
N GLY A 14 38.80 -18.34 -4.20
CA GLY A 14 37.57 -18.07 -4.90
C GLY A 14 36.82 -16.93 -4.20
N GLY A 15 36.95 -15.71 -4.73
CA GLY A 15 36.15 -14.58 -4.29
C GLY A 15 34.65 -14.86 -4.56
N LEU A 16 33.83 -14.94 -3.50
CA LEU A 16 32.39 -14.89 -3.60
C LEU A 16 31.99 -13.53 -4.19
N VAL A 17 31.61 -13.52 -5.46
CA VAL A 17 30.98 -12.36 -6.10
C VAL A 17 29.61 -12.21 -5.43
N PRO A 18 29.33 -11.10 -4.74
CA PRO A 18 28.00 -10.90 -4.18
C PRO A 18 26.98 -10.92 -5.32
N ALA A 19 25.93 -11.72 -5.16
CA ALA A 19 24.81 -11.73 -6.10
C ALA A 19 24.30 -10.29 -6.26
N ALA A 20 24.37 -9.77 -7.48
CA ALA A 20 23.85 -8.45 -7.80
C ALA A 20 22.37 -8.44 -7.43
N VAL A 21 22.00 -7.60 -6.48
CA VAL A 21 20.60 -7.28 -6.16
C VAL A 21 20.02 -6.74 -7.46
N ARG A 22 19.16 -7.52 -8.12
CA ARG A 22 18.49 -7.09 -9.34
C ARG A 22 17.66 -5.86 -8.98
N SER A 23 17.95 -4.73 -9.57
CA SER A 23 17.10 -3.55 -9.50
C SER A 23 15.67 -3.95 -9.91
N PRO A 24 14.64 -3.50 -9.19
CA PRO A 24 13.26 -3.81 -9.52
C PRO A 24 12.97 -3.45 -10.98
N SER A 25 12.31 -4.34 -11.71
CA SER A 25 11.99 -4.09 -13.12
C SER A 25 11.04 -2.89 -13.24
N PRO A 26 11.33 -1.87 -14.06
CA PRO A 26 10.39 -0.78 -14.34
C PRO A 26 9.22 -1.25 -15.25
N HIS A 27 9.28 -2.48 -15.79
CA HIS A 27 8.23 -3.01 -16.63
C HIS A 27 7.04 -3.51 -15.81
N GLY A 28 5.86 -3.01 -16.15
CA GLY A 28 4.64 -3.35 -15.44
C GLY A 28 3.46 -2.50 -15.90
N VAL A 29 2.33 -2.73 -15.26
CA VAL A 29 1.12 -1.91 -15.43
C VAL A 29 0.70 -1.36 -14.08
N LEU A 30 0.13 -0.16 -14.09
CA LEU A 30 -0.53 0.42 -12.94
C LEU A 30 -1.99 -0.04 -12.94
N LEU A 31 -2.42 -0.60 -11.83
CA LEU A 31 -3.80 -0.97 -11.56
C LEU A 31 -4.46 0.14 -10.76
N VAL A 32 -5.73 0.42 -11.06
CA VAL A 32 -6.49 1.50 -10.45
C VAL A 32 -7.89 1.01 -10.11
N ALA A 33 -8.30 1.12 -8.86
CA ALA A 33 -9.70 0.94 -8.49
C ALA A 33 -10.50 2.18 -8.90
N ASN A 34 -11.37 2.06 -9.90
CA ASN A 34 -12.26 3.14 -10.34
C ASN A 34 -13.59 2.99 -9.58
N LYS A 35 -13.64 3.56 -8.41
CA LYS A 35 -14.75 3.45 -7.46
C LYS A 35 -16.09 3.93 -8.03
N GLY A 36 -16.05 4.94 -8.91
CA GLY A 36 -17.25 5.56 -9.45
C GLY A 36 -18.03 4.74 -10.47
N ASP A 37 -17.40 3.73 -11.11
CA ASP A 37 -18.06 2.83 -12.07
C ASP A 37 -17.83 1.35 -11.78
N ALA A 38 -17.30 1.02 -10.59
CA ALA A 38 -17.03 -0.34 -10.12
C ALA A 38 -16.18 -1.15 -11.12
N THR A 39 -15.08 -0.56 -11.58
CA THR A 39 -14.14 -1.21 -12.50
C THR A 39 -12.70 -1.17 -12.00
N LEU A 40 -11.93 -2.19 -12.36
CA LEU A 40 -10.48 -2.17 -12.31
C LEU A 40 -9.96 -1.54 -13.60
N GLY A 41 -9.29 -0.39 -13.51
CA GLY A 41 -8.51 0.21 -14.60
C GLY A 41 -7.13 -0.42 -14.71
N ILE A 42 -6.67 -0.65 -15.94
CA ILE A 42 -5.32 -1.11 -16.26
C ILE A 42 -4.64 -0.03 -17.09
N ILE A 43 -3.60 0.59 -16.54
CA ILE A 43 -2.85 1.68 -17.15
C ILE A 43 -1.51 1.15 -17.66
N ASP A 44 -1.22 1.36 -18.93
CA ASP A 44 0.14 1.23 -19.46
C ASP A 44 0.95 2.46 -19.02
N ALA A 45 1.82 2.26 -18.04
CA ALA A 45 2.60 3.35 -17.47
C ALA A 45 3.57 3.98 -18.47
N LYS A 46 4.09 3.21 -19.46
CA LYS A 46 4.96 3.74 -20.51
C LYS A 46 4.19 4.62 -21.48
N ALA A 47 3.02 4.15 -21.92
CA ALA A 47 2.14 4.92 -22.80
C ALA A 47 1.44 6.08 -22.07
N GLY A 48 1.37 6.03 -20.74
CA GLY A 48 0.69 7.03 -19.91
C GLY A 48 -0.81 7.08 -20.18
N LYS A 49 -1.46 5.92 -20.37
CA LYS A 49 -2.91 5.85 -20.61
C LYS A 49 -3.54 4.55 -20.11
N GLN A 50 -4.81 4.63 -19.74
CA GLN A 50 -5.61 3.46 -19.43
C GLN A 50 -5.87 2.68 -20.72
N VAL A 51 -5.50 1.39 -20.73
CA VAL A 51 -5.60 0.51 -21.90
C VAL A 51 -6.71 -0.52 -21.76
N ALA A 52 -7.28 -0.67 -20.57
CA ALA A 52 -8.43 -1.54 -20.33
C ALA A 52 -9.15 -1.15 -19.03
N THR A 53 -10.41 -1.58 -18.95
CA THR A 53 -11.21 -1.66 -17.73
C THR A 53 -11.79 -3.07 -17.61
N VAL A 54 -11.95 -3.53 -16.36
CA VAL A 54 -12.58 -4.82 -16.06
C VAL A 54 -13.66 -4.57 -15.01
N ALA A 55 -14.92 -4.91 -15.32
CA ALA A 55 -15.99 -4.79 -14.35
C ALA A 55 -15.75 -5.70 -13.14
N GLU A 56 -15.88 -5.16 -11.94
CA GLU A 56 -15.67 -5.90 -10.69
C GLU A 56 -16.85 -6.81 -10.33
N GLY A 57 -18.01 -6.53 -10.90
CA GLY A 57 -19.20 -7.36 -10.66
C GLY A 57 -19.77 -7.25 -9.25
N GLY A 58 -19.50 -6.17 -8.56
CA GLY A 58 -19.94 -5.88 -7.21
C GLY A 58 -20.52 -4.49 -7.04
N ILE A 59 -20.62 -4.02 -5.79
CA ILE A 59 -21.09 -2.67 -5.48
C ILE A 59 -19.98 -1.68 -5.82
N THR A 60 -18.83 -1.77 -5.15
CA THR A 60 -17.60 -1.09 -5.58
C THR A 60 -16.39 -1.56 -4.76
N GLY A 61 -15.24 -1.73 -5.41
CA GLY A 61 -13.93 -1.83 -4.78
C GLY A 61 -13.34 -0.45 -4.53
N HIS A 62 -12.60 -0.31 -3.43
CA HIS A 62 -11.88 0.91 -3.11
C HIS A 62 -10.36 0.74 -3.27
N GLU A 63 -9.88 -0.45 -3.02
CA GLU A 63 -8.44 -0.77 -3.02
C GLU A 63 -8.15 -1.96 -3.95
N VAL A 64 -6.90 -2.09 -4.33
CA VAL A 64 -6.42 -3.19 -5.16
C VAL A 64 -5.01 -3.58 -4.78
N VAL A 65 -4.67 -4.86 -4.89
CA VAL A 65 -3.29 -5.34 -4.82
C VAL A 65 -3.00 -6.30 -5.97
N ALA A 66 -1.79 -6.23 -6.53
CA ALA A 66 -1.31 -7.22 -7.49
C ALA A 66 -0.69 -8.42 -6.78
N SER A 67 -0.86 -9.63 -7.34
CA SER A 67 -0.11 -10.79 -6.87
C SER A 67 1.41 -10.57 -7.01
N PRO A 68 2.24 -11.22 -6.17
CA PRO A 68 3.70 -11.04 -6.22
C PRO A 68 4.34 -11.35 -7.58
N ASP A 69 3.72 -12.22 -8.39
CA ASP A 69 4.15 -12.53 -9.75
C ASP A 69 3.56 -11.59 -10.83
N GLY A 70 2.74 -10.62 -10.44
CA GLY A 70 2.16 -9.60 -11.30
C GLY A 70 1.06 -10.10 -12.24
N LYS A 71 0.50 -11.30 -12.03
CA LYS A 71 -0.50 -11.89 -12.93
C LYS A 71 -1.94 -11.60 -12.54
N LEU A 72 -2.21 -11.54 -11.25
CA LEU A 72 -3.56 -11.39 -10.70
C LEU A 72 -3.70 -10.07 -9.97
N ALA A 73 -4.88 -9.50 -10.00
CA ALA A 73 -5.30 -8.37 -9.17
C ALA A 73 -6.40 -8.84 -8.20
N TYR A 74 -6.31 -8.44 -6.95
CA TYR A 74 -7.29 -8.74 -5.90
C TYR A 74 -7.96 -7.44 -5.48
N ILE A 75 -9.28 -7.40 -5.61
CA ILE A 75 -10.10 -6.21 -5.40
C ILE A 75 -11.15 -6.53 -4.33
N PRO A 76 -10.98 -6.08 -3.08
CA PRO A 76 -12.00 -6.18 -2.06
C PRO A 76 -13.19 -5.29 -2.43
N ILE A 77 -14.39 -5.84 -2.41
CA ILE A 77 -15.63 -5.10 -2.67
C ILE A 77 -16.15 -4.54 -1.36
N TYR A 78 -15.84 -3.28 -1.10
CA TYR A 78 -16.11 -2.62 0.17
C TYR A 78 -17.60 -2.33 0.40
N GLY A 79 -18.27 -1.84 -0.63
CA GLY A 79 -19.64 -1.37 -0.55
C GLY A 79 -19.79 0.08 -1.01
N ASN A 80 -20.99 0.67 -0.82
CA ASN A 80 -21.31 1.99 -1.36
C ASN A 80 -21.36 3.10 -0.30
N SER A 81 -20.80 2.86 0.88
CA SER A 81 -20.73 3.84 1.95
C SER A 81 -19.30 4.25 2.29
N GLY A 82 -19.14 5.35 2.99
CA GLY A 82 -17.85 5.71 3.62
C GLY A 82 -17.67 4.99 4.95
N VAL A 83 -16.46 5.07 5.50
CA VAL A 83 -16.09 4.51 6.80
C VAL A 83 -17.05 5.01 7.88
N GLY A 84 -17.58 4.11 8.70
CA GLY A 84 -18.53 4.43 9.78
C GLY A 84 -19.87 5.00 9.32
N LYS A 85 -20.17 4.98 8.01
CA LYS A 85 -21.44 5.49 7.47
C LYS A 85 -22.37 4.33 7.08
N PRO A 86 -23.71 4.51 7.18
CA PRO A 86 -24.65 3.52 6.70
C PRO A 86 -24.60 3.37 5.18
N GLY A 87 -24.91 2.17 4.70
CA GLY A 87 -24.94 1.84 3.28
C GLY A 87 -25.02 0.34 3.07
N THR A 88 -24.79 -0.13 1.84
CA THR A 88 -24.70 -1.55 1.53
C THR A 88 -23.28 -2.03 1.78
N ASP A 89 -23.12 -3.01 2.65
CA ASP A 89 -21.82 -3.55 3.06
C ASP A 89 -21.37 -4.62 2.06
N GLY A 90 -20.14 -4.47 1.55
CA GLY A 90 -19.54 -5.46 0.70
C GLY A 90 -19.19 -6.74 1.45
N SER A 91 -19.29 -7.87 0.77
CA SER A 91 -19.09 -9.20 1.34
C SER A 91 -18.14 -10.08 0.55
N ASN A 92 -17.48 -9.55 -0.47
CA ASN A 92 -16.64 -10.37 -1.35
C ASN A 92 -15.37 -9.66 -1.80
N MET A 93 -14.46 -10.45 -2.36
CA MET A 93 -13.25 -9.98 -3.01
C MET A 93 -13.15 -10.64 -4.38
N VAL A 94 -12.97 -9.84 -5.42
CA VAL A 94 -12.88 -10.28 -6.81
C VAL A 94 -11.41 -10.46 -7.19
N VAL A 95 -11.14 -11.46 -8.02
CA VAL A 95 -9.80 -11.73 -8.57
C VAL A 95 -9.84 -11.61 -10.09
N VAL A 96 -8.98 -10.76 -10.61
CA VAL A 96 -8.86 -10.50 -12.06
C VAL A 96 -7.52 -11.01 -12.57
N ASP A 97 -7.55 -11.78 -13.67
CA ASP A 97 -6.34 -12.06 -14.45
C ASP A 97 -6.02 -10.85 -15.33
N ILE A 98 -4.86 -10.24 -15.06
CA ILE A 98 -4.45 -8.95 -15.66
C ILE A 98 -4.23 -9.10 -17.18
N ALA A 99 -3.68 -10.22 -17.62
CA ALA A 99 -3.35 -10.44 -19.03
C ALA A 99 -4.59 -10.67 -19.89
N SER A 100 -5.50 -11.54 -19.44
CA SER A 100 -6.75 -11.82 -20.14
C SER A 100 -7.84 -10.78 -19.87
N ARG A 101 -7.67 -9.93 -18.85
CA ARG A 101 -8.65 -8.90 -18.44
C ARG A 101 -10.01 -9.50 -18.06
N LYS A 102 -9.99 -10.61 -17.34
CA LYS A 102 -11.19 -11.34 -16.94
C LYS A 102 -11.21 -11.57 -15.43
N VAL A 103 -12.39 -11.55 -14.86
CA VAL A 103 -12.61 -12.08 -13.51
C VAL A 103 -12.41 -13.60 -13.56
N VAL A 104 -11.52 -14.10 -12.69
CA VAL A 104 -11.15 -15.53 -12.62
C VAL A 104 -11.42 -16.14 -11.25
N GLY A 105 -11.80 -15.34 -10.27
CA GLY A 105 -12.11 -15.81 -8.92
C GLY A 105 -12.96 -14.83 -8.15
N ASN A 106 -13.64 -15.33 -7.13
CA ASN A 106 -14.40 -14.56 -6.18
C ASN A 106 -14.37 -15.25 -4.82
N LEU A 107 -13.95 -14.54 -3.78
CA LEU A 107 -14.08 -14.97 -2.41
C LEU A 107 -15.33 -14.32 -1.81
N ASP A 108 -16.27 -15.12 -1.32
CA ASP A 108 -17.42 -14.67 -0.55
C ASP A 108 -17.14 -14.86 0.94
N PHE A 109 -17.24 -13.78 1.73
CA PHE A 109 -17.10 -13.82 3.19
C PHE A 109 -18.39 -14.29 3.89
N GLY A 110 -19.49 -14.51 3.13
CA GLY A 110 -20.77 -15.02 3.61
C GLY A 110 -21.68 -13.97 4.23
N HIS A 111 -21.18 -12.78 4.55
CA HIS A 111 -21.91 -11.65 5.08
C HIS A 111 -21.16 -10.35 4.82
N GLY A 112 -21.82 -9.20 5.03
CA GLY A 112 -21.19 -7.90 4.88
C GLY A 112 -20.07 -7.70 5.91
N VAL A 113 -18.83 -7.59 5.45
CA VAL A 113 -17.64 -7.39 6.29
C VAL A 113 -16.90 -6.09 5.95
N ARG A 114 -17.27 -5.42 4.85
CA ARG A 114 -16.53 -4.29 4.27
C ARG A 114 -15.04 -4.60 4.14
N PRO A 115 -14.65 -5.56 3.27
CA PRO A 115 -13.25 -5.85 3.04
C PRO A 115 -12.62 -4.65 2.33
N HIS A 116 -11.45 -4.16 2.83
CA HIS A 116 -10.89 -2.91 2.29
C HIS A 116 -9.45 -3.06 1.83
N CYS A 117 -8.47 -2.97 2.70
CA CYS A 117 -7.06 -2.90 2.33
C CYS A 117 -6.44 -4.30 2.16
N PRO A 118 -6.14 -4.74 0.92
CA PRO A 118 -5.50 -6.02 0.66
C PRO A 118 -3.99 -5.85 0.64
N VAL A 119 -3.26 -6.68 1.39
CA VAL A 119 -1.78 -6.67 1.45
C VAL A 119 -1.24 -8.10 1.45
N PHE A 120 -0.30 -8.41 0.58
CA PHE A 120 0.39 -9.70 0.62
C PHE A 120 1.42 -9.74 1.75
N GLY A 121 1.38 -10.79 2.58
CA GLY A 121 2.39 -11.08 3.59
C GLY A 121 3.68 -11.53 2.90
N PRO A 122 4.81 -10.79 3.05
CA PRO A 122 6.04 -11.12 2.34
C PRO A 122 6.71 -12.39 2.87
N LYS A 123 6.40 -12.82 4.11
CA LYS A 123 6.98 -14.00 4.76
C LYS A 123 6.24 -15.30 4.42
N ASP A 124 4.92 -15.26 4.40
CA ASP A 124 4.05 -16.45 4.29
C ASP A 124 3.28 -16.54 2.97
N GLY A 125 3.24 -15.46 2.20
CA GLY A 125 2.53 -15.38 0.92
C GLY A 125 1.00 -15.37 1.06
N LEU A 126 0.47 -15.22 2.28
CA LEU A 126 -0.97 -15.04 2.49
C LEU A 126 -1.40 -13.64 2.05
N LEU A 127 -2.65 -13.53 1.65
CA LEU A 127 -3.29 -12.23 1.40
C LEU A 127 -4.03 -11.82 2.67
N TYR A 128 -3.63 -10.70 3.26
CA TYR A 128 -4.29 -10.09 4.40
C TYR A 128 -5.22 -8.98 3.92
N VAL A 129 -6.44 -8.96 4.43
CA VAL A 129 -7.45 -7.94 4.07
C VAL A 129 -8.07 -7.41 5.36
N THR A 130 -8.17 -6.08 5.51
CA THR A 130 -8.96 -5.52 6.61
C THR A 130 -10.43 -5.85 6.41
N THR A 131 -11.09 -6.39 7.42
CA THR A 131 -12.54 -6.66 7.47
C THR A 131 -13.14 -5.73 8.52
N GLU A 132 -13.54 -4.55 8.07
CA GLU A 132 -13.83 -3.38 8.92
C GLU A 132 -14.92 -3.67 9.94
N LEU A 133 -16.03 -4.30 9.53
CA LEU A 133 -17.16 -4.62 10.43
C LEU A 133 -16.86 -5.77 11.39
N GLU A 134 -15.79 -6.51 11.16
CA GLU A 134 -15.33 -7.57 12.06
C GLU A 134 -14.27 -7.11 13.04
N ASN A 135 -13.80 -5.85 12.93
CA ASN A 135 -12.68 -5.33 13.71
C ASN A 135 -11.45 -6.25 13.63
N ALA A 136 -11.12 -6.70 12.42
CA ALA A 136 -10.11 -7.72 12.18
C ALA A 136 -9.34 -7.48 10.87
N ILE A 137 -8.20 -8.13 10.73
CA ILE A 137 -7.63 -8.46 9.43
C ILE A 137 -7.87 -9.95 9.17
N THR A 138 -8.31 -10.28 7.97
CA THR A 138 -8.56 -11.65 7.54
C THR A 138 -7.42 -12.13 6.66
N ALA A 139 -6.78 -13.25 7.05
CA ALA A 139 -5.73 -13.91 6.27
C ALA A 139 -6.35 -14.96 5.33
N ILE A 140 -5.97 -14.92 4.07
CA ILE A 140 -6.54 -15.70 2.97
C ILE A 140 -5.40 -16.43 2.25
N ASP A 141 -5.58 -17.73 1.96
CA ASP A 141 -4.72 -18.44 1.02
C ASP A 141 -5.10 -18.03 -0.42
N PRO A 142 -4.24 -17.29 -1.13
CA PRO A 142 -4.60 -16.76 -2.44
C PRO A 142 -4.71 -17.85 -3.54
N ARG A 143 -4.18 -19.07 -3.28
CA ARG A 143 -4.21 -20.18 -4.25
C ARG A 143 -5.59 -20.82 -4.39
N ASN A 144 -6.38 -20.79 -3.33
CA ASN A 144 -7.70 -21.42 -3.28
C ASN A 144 -8.80 -20.52 -2.77
N LEU A 145 -8.47 -19.26 -2.47
CA LEU A 145 -9.36 -18.22 -1.94
C LEU A 145 -10.07 -18.65 -0.65
N LYS A 146 -9.34 -19.32 0.26
CA LYS A 146 -9.88 -19.72 1.56
C LYS A 146 -9.37 -18.84 2.68
N VAL A 147 -10.28 -18.42 3.54
CA VAL A 147 -9.93 -17.77 4.82
C VAL A 147 -9.21 -18.80 5.70
N VAL A 148 -8.00 -18.47 6.15
CA VAL A 148 -7.17 -19.33 7.00
C VAL A 148 -7.08 -18.82 8.43
N ALA A 149 -7.30 -17.51 8.65
CA ALA A 149 -7.33 -16.90 9.97
C ALA A 149 -8.04 -15.56 9.97
N LYS A 150 -8.52 -15.14 11.14
CA LYS A 150 -8.92 -13.78 11.46
C LYS A 150 -8.09 -13.31 12.65
N ILE A 151 -7.49 -12.13 12.54
CA ILE A 151 -6.65 -11.54 13.58
C ILE A 151 -7.38 -10.30 14.09
N PRO A 152 -7.89 -10.30 15.33
CA PRO A 152 -8.59 -9.15 15.90
C PRO A 152 -7.66 -7.94 15.97
N THR A 153 -8.16 -6.79 15.57
CA THR A 153 -7.46 -5.50 15.71
C THR A 153 -7.79 -4.80 17.02
N GLY A 154 -8.86 -5.24 17.69
CA GLY A 154 -9.31 -4.70 18.97
C GLY A 154 -10.03 -3.34 18.87
N HIS A 155 -10.17 -2.78 17.68
CA HIS A 155 -10.73 -1.45 17.48
C HIS A 155 -11.70 -1.41 16.28
N PRO A 156 -12.75 -0.57 16.34
CA PRO A 156 -13.68 -0.43 15.24
C PRO A 156 -13.04 0.29 14.05
N GLU A 157 -13.54 -0.04 12.88
CA GLU A 157 -13.19 0.62 11.62
C GLU A 157 -11.68 0.56 11.33
N SER A 158 -11.07 -0.62 11.53
CA SER A 158 -9.69 -0.88 11.09
C SER A 158 -9.66 -0.88 9.56
N HIS A 159 -9.18 0.22 8.98
CA HIS A 159 -9.41 0.57 7.59
C HIS A 159 -8.21 0.21 6.70
N MET A 160 -7.04 0.76 6.97
CA MET A 160 -5.82 0.48 6.20
C MET A 160 -4.86 -0.40 6.99
N LEU A 161 -4.08 -1.19 6.26
CA LEU A 161 -3.08 -2.12 6.78
C LEU A 161 -1.73 -1.87 6.10
N ALA A 162 -0.67 -1.82 6.88
CA ALA A 162 0.71 -1.93 6.41
C ALA A 162 1.40 -3.11 7.10
N ILE A 163 2.17 -3.90 6.35
CA ILE A 163 2.92 -5.06 6.87
C ILE A 163 4.40 -4.76 6.74
N THR A 164 5.19 -5.09 7.77
CA THR A 164 6.65 -4.95 7.74
C THR A 164 7.29 -5.81 6.64
N HIS A 165 8.42 -5.37 6.10
CA HIS A 165 9.11 -6.07 5.00
C HIS A 165 9.58 -7.48 5.38
N ASP A 166 9.84 -7.71 6.67
CA ASP A 166 10.13 -9.05 7.19
C ASP A 166 8.88 -9.92 7.40
N GLY A 167 7.68 -9.35 7.25
CA GLY A 167 6.39 -10.03 7.39
C GLY A 167 6.03 -10.43 8.82
N HIS A 168 6.68 -9.87 9.84
CA HIS A 168 6.38 -10.20 11.24
C HIS A 168 5.22 -9.41 11.82
N TYR A 169 5.13 -8.11 11.47
CA TYR A 169 4.15 -7.21 12.08
C TYR A 169 3.21 -6.59 11.04
N GLY A 170 1.94 -6.44 11.44
CA GLY A 170 0.94 -5.63 10.75
C GLY A 170 0.57 -4.42 11.59
N TYR A 171 0.32 -3.31 10.94
CA TYR A 171 -0.14 -2.06 11.55
C TYR A 171 -1.46 -1.65 10.89
N THR A 172 -2.53 -1.47 11.66
CA THR A 172 -3.82 -0.98 11.12
C THR A 172 -4.13 0.42 11.63
N ALA A 173 -4.56 1.31 10.73
CA ALA A 173 -5.16 2.58 11.12
C ALA A 173 -6.64 2.35 11.43
N ASN A 174 -7.07 2.67 12.65
CA ASN A 174 -8.41 2.43 13.16
C ASN A 174 -9.17 3.77 13.22
N VAL A 175 -10.08 3.98 12.27
CA VAL A 175 -10.77 5.27 12.09
C VAL A 175 -11.63 5.61 13.28
N GLY A 176 -12.42 4.65 13.77
CA GLY A 176 -13.39 4.86 14.83
C GLY A 176 -12.78 5.16 16.21
N SER A 177 -11.51 4.79 16.43
CA SER A 177 -10.82 5.03 17.71
C SER A 177 -9.65 5.99 17.61
N GLY A 178 -9.20 6.36 16.41
CA GLY A 178 -8.04 7.22 16.22
C GLY A 178 -6.72 6.60 16.67
N THR A 179 -6.61 5.27 16.60
CA THR A 179 -5.48 4.49 17.07
C THR A 179 -4.81 3.72 15.94
N VAL A 180 -3.61 3.20 16.21
CA VAL A 180 -2.94 2.22 15.36
C VAL A 180 -2.79 0.92 16.16
N SER A 181 -3.34 -0.19 15.66
CA SER A 181 -3.11 -1.52 16.23
C SER A 181 -1.82 -2.10 15.70
N VAL A 182 -1.06 -2.77 16.56
CA VAL A 182 0.14 -3.53 16.21
C VAL A 182 -0.17 -5.02 16.36
N LEU A 183 -0.07 -5.73 15.25
CA LEU A 183 -0.43 -7.13 15.14
C LEU A 183 0.84 -7.96 14.93
N ASP A 184 0.99 -9.05 15.68
CA ASP A 184 1.96 -10.10 15.42
C ASP A 184 1.30 -11.12 14.47
N LEU A 185 1.78 -11.16 13.22
CA LEU A 185 1.18 -12.01 12.18
C LEU A 185 1.47 -13.48 12.35
N GLU A 186 2.59 -13.84 12.99
CA GLU A 186 2.95 -15.24 13.25
C GLU A 186 2.10 -15.84 14.36
N SER A 187 2.01 -15.15 15.51
CA SER A 187 1.15 -15.57 16.62
C SER A 187 -0.32 -15.24 16.40
N ARG A 188 -0.66 -14.43 15.38
CA ARG A 188 -2.01 -13.98 15.02
C ARG A 188 -2.72 -13.24 16.13
N LYS A 189 -2.01 -12.29 16.77
CA LYS A 189 -2.51 -11.56 17.94
C LYS A 189 -2.32 -10.06 17.81
N LEU A 190 -3.26 -9.30 18.38
CA LEU A 190 -3.02 -7.93 18.75
C LEU A 190 -2.02 -7.90 19.91
N ILE A 191 -0.91 -7.18 19.73
CA ILE A 191 0.15 -7.08 20.73
C ILE A 191 0.31 -5.69 21.34
N ASP A 192 -0.23 -4.66 20.67
CA ASP A 192 -0.23 -3.31 21.20
C ASP A 192 -1.25 -2.41 20.48
N THR A 193 -1.60 -1.28 21.10
CA THR A 193 -2.44 -0.23 20.53
C THR A 193 -1.79 1.13 20.81
N ILE A 194 -1.55 1.89 19.76
CA ILE A 194 -0.92 3.20 19.82
C ILE A 194 -2.00 4.26 19.67
N ALA A 195 -2.23 5.08 20.72
CA ALA A 195 -3.09 6.25 20.60
C ALA A 195 -2.38 7.32 19.76
N VAL A 196 -3.09 7.85 18.75
CA VAL A 196 -2.51 8.81 17.81
C VAL A 196 -3.27 10.14 17.80
N ALA A 197 -4.51 10.17 17.33
CA ALA A 197 -5.31 11.39 17.11
C ALA A 197 -6.79 11.06 17.26
N PRO A 198 -7.70 12.03 17.28
CA PRO A 198 -9.13 11.72 17.32
C PRO A 198 -9.59 10.87 16.14
N GLN A 199 -8.93 10.99 14.98
CA GLN A 199 -9.21 10.19 13.80
C GLN A 199 -7.94 10.00 12.96
N VAL A 200 -7.65 8.76 12.57
CA VAL A 200 -6.61 8.38 11.59
C VAL A 200 -7.25 7.43 10.58
N GLN A 201 -6.70 7.35 9.36
CA GLN A 201 -7.35 6.52 8.34
C GLN A 201 -6.36 5.69 7.53
N ARG A 202 -5.27 6.30 7.03
CA ARG A 202 -4.25 5.62 6.24
C ARG A 202 -2.97 5.43 7.03
N ILE A 203 -2.20 4.41 6.68
CA ILE A 203 -0.94 4.10 7.32
C ILE A 203 0.07 3.58 6.30
N SER A 204 1.32 3.95 6.45
CA SER A 204 2.45 3.39 5.69
C SER A 204 3.66 3.19 6.59
N LEU A 205 4.67 2.46 6.09
CA LEU A 205 5.92 2.20 6.81
C LEU A 205 7.12 2.82 6.08
N SER A 206 8.17 3.12 6.83
CA SER A 206 9.48 3.40 6.25
C SER A 206 10.10 2.13 5.66
N VAL A 207 11.04 2.29 4.73
CA VAL A 207 11.69 1.16 4.03
C VAL A 207 12.44 0.22 4.99
N ASP A 208 12.91 0.73 6.11
CA ASP A 208 13.60 -0.02 7.16
C ASP A 208 12.69 -0.50 8.29
N ASP A 209 11.37 -0.34 8.14
CA ASP A 209 10.31 -0.69 9.09
C ASP A 209 10.42 -0.02 10.47
N ARG A 210 11.30 0.96 10.63
CA ARG A 210 11.50 1.64 11.94
C ARG A 210 10.48 2.71 12.23
N LEU A 211 9.80 3.21 11.21
CA LEU A 211 8.80 4.25 11.33
C LEU A 211 7.51 3.84 10.65
N ALA A 212 6.38 4.20 11.28
CA ALA A 212 5.07 4.20 10.64
C ALA A 212 4.54 5.63 10.55
N PHE A 213 3.78 5.91 9.50
CA PHE A 213 3.27 7.25 9.18
C PHE A 213 1.75 7.20 9.05
N THR A 214 1.07 8.10 9.75
CA THR A 214 -0.38 8.29 9.62
C THR A 214 -0.74 9.75 9.85
N SER A 215 -1.69 10.28 9.08
CA SER A 215 -2.14 11.67 9.21
C SER A 215 -3.30 11.78 10.19
N ASP A 216 -3.26 12.81 11.03
CA ASP A 216 -4.40 13.26 11.81
C ASP A 216 -5.46 13.83 10.87
N GLN A 217 -6.64 13.21 10.84
CA GLN A 217 -7.73 13.65 9.95
C GLN A 217 -8.48 14.87 10.52
N THR A 218 -8.17 15.30 11.74
CA THR A 218 -8.78 16.46 12.39
C THR A 218 -7.90 17.69 12.39
N LYS A 219 -6.59 17.53 12.11
CA LYS A 219 -5.59 18.62 12.08
C LYS A 219 -4.58 18.40 10.96
N PRO A 220 -4.02 19.47 10.37
CA PRO A 220 -3.03 19.35 9.30
C PRO A 220 -1.66 18.95 9.87
N GLN A 221 -1.53 17.70 10.30
CA GLN A 221 -0.30 17.15 10.85
C GLN A 221 -0.17 15.65 10.58
N LEU A 222 1.07 15.19 10.47
CA LEU A 222 1.46 13.80 10.28
C LEU A 222 2.11 13.26 11.55
N ALA A 223 1.63 12.13 12.06
CA ALA A 223 2.28 11.38 13.11
C ALA A 223 3.40 10.52 12.53
N ILE A 224 4.58 10.59 13.12
CA ILE A 224 5.69 9.68 12.91
C ILE A 224 5.78 8.78 14.15
N ILE A 225 5.47 7.51 13.96
CA ILE A 225 5.44 6.49 15.00
C ILE A 225 6.76 5.72 14.94
N ASP A 226 7.45 5.60 16.05
CA ASP A 226 8.58 4.68 16.19
C ASP A 226 8.05 3.26 16.45
N THR A 227 8.33 2.34 15.55
CA THR A 227 7.76 0.98 15.57
C THR A 227 8.33 0.12 16.70
N ARG A 228 9.56 0.39 17.14
CA ARG A 228 10.20 -0.35 18.22
C ARG A 228 9.64 0.04 19.58
N SER A 229 9.52 1.34 19.85
CA SER A 229 8.95 1.84 21.12
C SER A 229 7.42 1.86 21.10
N ARG A 230 6.78 1.72 19.91
CA ARG A 230 5.34 1.76 19.69
C ARG A 230 4.71 3.05 20.22
N LYS A 231 5.34 4.18 19.91
CA LYS A 231 4.90 5.50 20.35
C LYS A 231 4.99 6.50 19.22
N VAL A 232 4.13 7.50 19.25
CA VAL A 232 4.30 8.69 18.42
C VAL A 232 5.58 9.38 18.84
N ARG A 233 6.55 9.45 17.94
CA ARG A 233 7.86 10.05 18.15
C ARG A 233 7.88 11.54 17.83
N ASN A 234 7.24 11.89 16.70
CA ASN A 234 7.22 13.26 16.19
C ASN A 234 5.87 13.57 15.55
N TRP A 235 5.55 14.85 15.52
CA TRP A 235 4.51 15.42 14.69
C TRP A 235 5.13 16.38 13.68
N VAL A 236 4.74 16.24 12.41
CA VAL A 236 5.15 17.16 11.35
C VAL A 236 3.92 17.95 10.91
N ALA A 237 4.02 19.29 11.00
CA ALA A 237 2.97 20.17 10.49
C ALA A 237 2.89 20.05 8.96
N LEU A 238 1.67 19.91 8.43
CA LEU A 238 1.38 19.84 7.01
C LEU A 238 0.68 21.12 6.54
N PRO A 239 0.78 21.47 5.23
CA PRO A 239 0.04 22.60 4.68
C PRO A 239 -1.48 22.41 4.67
N ALA A 240 -1.95 21.19 4.67
CA ALA A 240 -3.35 20.78 4.80
C ALA A 240 -3.41 19.36 5.38
N THR A 241 -4.60 18.89 5.77
CA THR A 241 -4.78 17.52 6.25
C THR A 241 -4.26 16.51 5.22
N GLY A 242 -3.35 15.64 5.67
CA GLY A 242 -2.77 14.58 4.86
C GLY A 242 -3.70 13.38 4.74
N TYR A 243 -3.48 12.57 3.68
CA TYR A 243 -4.25 11.34 3.48
C TYR A 243 -3.32 10.17 3.17
N GLY A 244 -3.21 9.71 1.91
CA GLY A 244 -2.29 8.64 1.52
C GLY A 244 -0.82 9.05 1.66
N THR A 245 0.03 8.10 2.04
CA THR A 245 1.47 8.32 2.17
C THR A 245 2.24 7.11 1.68
N ALA A 246 3.39 7.35 1.03
CA ALA A 246 4.33 6.28 0.68
C ALA A 246 5.78 6.78 0.75
N ALA A 247 6.66 5.96 1.35
CA ALA A 247 8.09 6.25 1.38
C ALA A 247 8.77 5.84 0.06
N THR A 248 9.79 6.60 -0.36
CA THR A 248 10.63 6.19 -1.49
C THR A 248 11.58 5.06 -1.09
N PRO A 249 11.93 4.12 -2.00
CA PRO A 249 12.79 2.97 -1.69
C PRO A 249 14.20 3.32 -1.21
N ASP A 250 14.68 4.54 -1.47
CA ASP A 250 15.95 5.05 -0.94
C ASP A 250 15.86 5.52 0.53
N GLY A 251 14.65 5.48 1.12
CA GLY A 251 14.38 5.89 2.50
C GLY A 251 14.49 7.39 2.75
N LYS A 252 14.62 8.21 1.70
CA LYS A 252 14.88 9.63 1.83
C LYS A 252 13.61 10.47 1.93
N TRP A 253 12.55 10.08 1.22
CA TRP A 253 11.35 10.88 1.06
C TRP A 253 10.10 10.14 1.48
N LEU A 254 9.14 10.89 2.01
CA LEU A 254 7.75 10.47 2.16
C LEU A 254 6.89 11.38 1.28
N VAL A 255 6.16 10.76 0.36
CA VAL A 255 5.18 11.43 -0.51
C VAL A 255 3.83 11.42 0.19
N ILE A 256 3.15 12.55 0.28
CA ILE A 256 1.93 12.75 1.09
C ILE A 256 0.86 13.43 0.23
N ALA A 257 -0.28 12.78 0.06
CA ALA A 257 -1.44 13.39 -0.60
C ALA A 257 -2.12 14.40 0.34
N LEU A 258 -2.48 15.58 -0.19
CA LEU A 258 -3.17 16.66 0.52
C LEU A 258 -4.49 17.00 -0.20
N PRO A 259 -5.59 16.26 0.05
CA PRO A 259 -6.83 16.36 -0.73
C PRO A 259 -7.42 17.77 -0.80
N ALA A 260 -7.55 18.44 0.34
CA ALA A 260 -8.14 19.78 0.42
C ALA A 260 -7.28 20.85 -0.26
N ALA A 261 -5.96 20.66 -0.33
CA ALA A 261 -5.03 21.60 -0.96
C ALA A 261 -4.84 21.34 -2.46
N LYS A 262 -5.31 20.19 -3.00
CA LYS A 262 -5.01 19.74 -4.37
C LYS A 262 -3.50 19.69 -4.63
N LYS A 263 -2.76 19.15 -3.67
CA LYS A 263 -1.29 19.08 -3.68
C LYS A 263 -0.79 17.74 -3.21
N VAL A 264 0.45 17.48 -3.55
CA VAL A 264 1.28 16.45 -2.95
C VAL A 264 2.43 17.13 -2.24
N ALA A 265 2.64 16.80 -0.97
CA ALA A 265 3.80 17.23 -0.22
C ALA A 265 4.88 16.16 -0.26
N VAL A 266 6.14 16.57 -0.32
CA VAL A 266 7.30 15.69 -0.21
C VAL A 266 8.08 16.04 1.04
N LEU A 267 8.04 15.15 2.01
CA LEU A 267 8.72 15.27 3.28
C LEU A 267 10.10 14.61 3.20
N ASN A 268 11.14 15.33 3.53
CA ASN A 268 12.46 14.76 3.72
C ASN A 268 12.52 14.06 5.09
N LEU A 269 12.71 12.74 5.08
CA LEU A 269 12.69 11.92 6.30
C LEU A 269 13.90 12.13 7.23
N ASN A 270 15.00 12.70 6.72
CA ASN A 270 16.18 13.02 7.54
C ASN A 270 16.01 14.34 8.28
N THR A 271 15.42 15.35 7.63
CA THR A 271 15.26 16.70 8.17
C THR A 271 13.91 16.97 8.80
N LEU A 272 12.92 16.11 8.49
CA LEU A 272 11.50 16.25 8.84
C LEU A 272 10.89 17.56 8.33
N LYS A 273 11.35 18.06 7.18
CA LYS A 273 10.85 19.26 6.53
C LYS A 273 10.16 18.92 5.20
N ILE A 274 9.06 19.61 4.91
CA ILE A 274 8.45 19.59 3.57
C ILE A 274 9.37 20.38 2.63
N GLU A 275 9.92 19.70 1.63
CA GLU A 275 10.85 20.33 0.67
C GLU A 275 10.20 20.63 -0.68
N HIS A 276 9.13 19.86 -1.04
CA HIS A 276 8.39 20.13 -2.28
C HIS A 276 6.89 20.11 -2.04
N LEU A 277 6.19 20.98 -2.78
CA LEU A 277 4.73 21.00 -2.90
C LEU A 277 4.40 20.98 -4.39
N ILE A 278 3.70 19.93 -4.82
CA ILE A 278 3.40 19.66 -6.23
C ILE A 278 1.90 19.85 -6.43
N GLU A 279 1.51 20.70 -7.38
CA GLU A 279 0.12 20.85 -7.77
C GLU A 279 -0.35 19.59 -8.49
N VAL A 280 -1.51 19.07 -8.08
CA VAL A 280 -2.17 17.91 -8.69
C VAL A 280 -3.67 18.18 -8.82
N PRO A 281 -4.41 17.38 -9.60
CA PRO A 281 -5.86 17.51 -9.71
C PRO A 281 -6.60 17.33 -8.38
N ALA A 282 -7.91 17.55 -8.39
CA ALA A 282 -8.74 17.57 -7.19
C ALA A 282 -8.80 16.20 -6.49
N ALA A 283 -8.80 16.26 -5.16
CA ALA A 283 -8.91 15.13 -4.23
C ALA A 283 -7.82 14.04 -4.43
N PRO A 284 -6.51 14.40 -4.32
CA PRO A 284 -5.47 13.36 -4.27
C PRO A 284 -5.68 12.47 -3.03
N GLN A 285 -5.62 11.13 -3.21
CA GLN A 285 -5.92 10.16 -2.15
C GLN A 285 -4.80 9.15 -1.93
N GLU A 286 -4.74 8.08 -2.73
CA GLU A 286 -3.72 7.05 -2.59
C GLU A 286 -2.38 7.53 -3.16
N VAL A 287 -1.31 7.10 -2.53
CA VAL A 287 0.07 7.31 -3.01
C VAL A 287 0.75 5.96 -3.16
N LEU A 288 1.23 5.66 -4.35
CA LEU A 288 2.01 4.48 -4.66
C LEU A 288 3.38 4.90 -5.23
N VAL A 289 4.46 4.58 -4.54
CA VAL A 289 5.80 4.71 -5.12
C VAL A 289 6.16 3.43 -5.86
N ARG A 290 6.53 3.57 -7.14
CA ARG A 290 6.94 2.42 -7.95
C ARG A 290 8.18 1.74 -7.32
N PRO A 291 8.32 0.41 -7.38
CA PRO A 291 9.37 -0.31 -6.66
C PRO A 291 10.82 0.08 -7.02
N ASP A 292 11.06 0.68 -8.20
CA ASP A 292 12.36 1.23 -8.59
C ASP A 292 12.61 2.66 -8.04
N GLY A 293 11.61 3.24 -7.38
CA GLY A 293 11.70 4.58 -6.79
C GLY A 293 11.65 5.74 -7.78
N ALA A 294 11.58 5.49 -9.09
CA ALA A 294 11.67 6.54 -10.10
C ALA A 294 10.40 7.38 -10.23
N VAL A 295 9.26 6.83 -9.83
CA VAL A 295 7.93 7.46 -10.00
C VAL A 295 7.08 7.24 -8.77
N ALA A 296 6.36 8.27 -8.35
CA ALA A 296 5.21 8.17 -7.45
C ALA A 296 3.92 8.41 -8.25
N TYR A 297 2.93 7.53 -8.07
CA TYR A 297 1.58 7.69 -8.58
C TYR A 297 0.66 8.17 -7.48
N VAL A 298 -0.23 9.10 -7.80
CA VAL A 298 -1.23 9.61 -6.86
C VAL A 298 -2.59 9.62 -7.54
N SER A 299 -3.54 8.89 -6.98
CA SER A 299 -4.92 8.91 -7.45
C SER A 299 -5.59 10.24 -7.11
N CYS A 300 -6.31 10.84 -8.08
CA CYS A 300 -7.02 12.10 -7.93
C CYS A 300 -8.52 11.85 -8.17
N ASP A 301 -9.21 11.40 -7.14
CA ASP A 301 -10.58 10.85 -7.15
C ASP A 301 -11.57 11.76 -7.92
N ALA A 302 -11.69 13.01 -7.52
CA ALA A 302 -12.68 13.93 -8.11
C ALA A 302 -12.33 14.41 -9.52
N SER A 303 -11.12 14.11 -10.01
CA SER A 303 -10.66 14.54 -11.35
C SER A 303 -10.56 13.35 -12.32
N HIS A 304 -10.80 12.12 -11.86
CA HIS A 304 -10.71 10.89 -12.67
C HIS A 304 -9.34 10.73 -13.34
N GLN A 305 -8.29 11.10 -12.61
CA GLN A 305 -6.92 11.11 -13.12
C GLN A 305 -5.95 10.52 -12.09
N VAL A 306 -4.83 10.01 -12.58
CA VAL A 306 -3.67 9.69 -11.78
C VAL A 306 -2.55 10.68 -12.10
N ALA A 307 -2.01 11.33 -11.09
CA ALA A 307 -0.79 12.11 -11.22
C ALA A 307 0.43 11.18 -11.16
N GLU A 308 1.24 11.17 -12.22
CA GLU A 308 2.54 10.50 -12.27
C GLU A 308 3.63 11.52 -11.98
N ILE A 309 4.32 11.37 -10.85
CA ILE A 309 5.32 12.31 -10.35
C ILE A 309 6.71 11.68 -10.47
N GLN A 310 7.61 12.33 -11.21
CA GLN A 310 9.01 11.89 -11.31
C GLN A 310 9.76 12.25 -10.02
N THR A 311 10.33 11.27 -9.32
CA THR A 311 11.02 11.51 -8.03
C THR A 311 12.36 12.21 -8.17
N SER A 312 12.95 12.20 -9.36
CA SER A 312 14.25 12.83 -9.63
C SER A 312 14.20 14.37 -9.66
N ASN A 313 13.05 14.96 -10.01
CA ASN A 313 12.88 16.41 -10.18
C ASN A 313 11.51 16.93 -9.71
N TRP A 314 10.63 16.05 -9.21
CA TRP A 314 9.30 16.34 -8.70
C TRP A 314 8.35 16.99 -9.70
N THR A 315 8.58 16.77 -11.00
CA THR A 315 7.62 17.15 -12.05
C THR A 315 6.53 16.10 -12.19
N SER A 316 5.33 16.53 -12.58
CA SER A 316 4.18 15.64 -12.76
C SER A 316 3.62 15.69 -14.17
N ARG A 317 3.05 14.58 -14.62
CA ARG A 317 2.12 14.51 -15.75
C ARG A 317 0.84 13.79 -15.30
N LEU A 318 -0.23 13.98 -16.06
CA LEU A 318 -1.53 13.40 -15.75
C LEU A 318 -1.84 12.23 -16.67
N ILE A 319 -2.47 11.21 -16.11
CA ILE A 319 -2.96 10.03 -16.81
C ILE A 319 -4.46 9.96 -16.58
N ASP A 320 -5.25 9.98 -17.64
CA ASP A 320 -6.70 9.80 -17.53
C ASP A 320 -7.04 8.35 -17.14
N ALA A 321 -7.99 8.23 -16.21
CA ALA A 321 -8.47 6.96 -15.67
C ALA A 321 -10.00 6.96 -15.60
N GLY A 322 -10.59 5.94 -14.96
CA GLY A 322 -12.04 5.88 -14.75
C GLY A 322 -12.53 6.84 -13.65
N PRO A 323 -13.85 6.97 -13.47
CA PRO A 323 -14.41 7.84 -12.45
C PRO A 323 -14.11 7.32 -11.04
N GLY A 324 -13.79 8.24 -10.12
CA GLY A 324 -13.57 7.94 -8.72
C GLY A 324 -12.32 7.10 -8.47
N VAL A 325 -11.18 7.45 -9.10
CA VAL A 325 -9.90 6.76 -8.90
C VAL A 325 -9.50 6.77 -7.42
N ASP A 326 -9.22 5.57 -6.84
CA ASP A 326 -8.89 5.41 -5.42
C ASP A 326 -7.63 4.55 -5.28
N GLY A 327 -7.72 3.30 -4.88
CA GLY A 327 -6.60 2.41 -4.65
C GLY A 327 -5.73 2.17 -5.88
N LEU A 328 -4.42 2.09 -5.68
CA LEU A 328 -3.40 1.91 -6.70
C LEU A 328 -2.54 0.69 -6.41
N ALA A 329 -2.19 -0.09 -7.44
CA ALA A 329 -1.20 -1.15 -7.30
C ALA A 329 -0.29 -1.24 -8.52
N TRP A 330 0.96 -1.67 -8.31
CA TRP A 330 1.90 -1.94 -9.37
C TRP A 330 1.98 -3.44 -9.66
N ALA A 331 1.57 -3.87 -10.85
CA ALA A 331 1.74 -5.23 -11.30
C ALA A 331 2.99 -5.33 -12.20
N ARG A 332 4.02 -6.03 -11.70
CA ARG A 332 5.27 -6.27 -12.44
C ARG A 332 5.01 -7.18 -13.64
N ARG A 333 5.75 -6.97 -14.72
CA ARG A 333 5.76 -7.85 -15.90
C ARG A 333 7.14 -8.43 -16.12
#